data_5c63d4c30f8dfd0c440cdb66bdf0ac5b
#
_entry.id   5c63d4c30f8dfd0c440cdb66bdf0ac5b
#
_cell.length_a   1.000
_cell.length_b   1.000
_cell.length_c   1.000
_cell.angle_alpha   90.00
_cell.angle_beta   90.00
_cell.angle_gamma   90.00
#
_symmetry.space_group_name_H-M   'P 1'
#
loop_
_entity.id
_entity.type
_entity.pdbx_description
1 polymer ?
#
loop_
_entity_poly.entity_id
_entity_poly.type
_entity_poly.pdbx_seq_one_letter_code
_entity_poly.pdbx_strand_id
1 'polypeptide(L)'
;MINFENSKSPKIIVLGDLMIDQYLWGSCERISPEAPVQVINVNNDNELLGGAGNVVNNLKKLGAQVDIFSVIGDCKASSDLLNLFSEIGVNTKYLIREKNRVLSKKTRIIASQQQVVRYDRESRDNIGPETENKLIENLAKYIDHYEMFLLSDYGKGVLTNKVTKSIIDLANDRGIKVLVDPKGDDYSKYKGAFL
;
A
#
# COMPACT_ATOMS: atom_id res chain seq x y z
N MET A 1 26.25 8.40 -15.50
CA MET A 1 25.53 8.83 -14.28
C MET A 1 24.45 9.78 -14.72
N ILE A 2 23.17 9.45 -14.55
CA ILE A 2 22.07 10.34 -14.94
C ILE A 2 22.00 11.43 -13.85
N ASN A 3 22.19 12.68 -14.24
CA ASN A 3 22.12 13.81 -13.30
C ASN A 3 20.65 14.26 -13.19
N PHE A 4 20.03 14.06 -12.04
CA PHE A 4 18.65 14.45 -11.74
C PHE A 4 18.53 15.86 -11.15
N GLU A 5 19.62 16.59 -10.96
CA GLU A 5 19.65 17.89 -10.25
C GLU A 5 18.83 19.00 -10.93
N ASN A 6 18.45 18.86 -12.20
CA ASN A 6 17.66 19.86 -12.94
C ASN A 6 16.24 19.39 -13.33
N SER A 7 15.78 18.22 -12.89
CA SER A 7 14.42 17.78 -13.18
C SER A 7 13.45 18.34 -12.13
N LYS A 8 12.36 18.95 -12.57
CA LYS A 8 11.23 19.27 -11.67
C LYS A 8 10.79 17.98 -10.98
N SER A 9 10.61 18.02 -9.66
CA SER A 9 10.07 16.87 -8.91
C SER A 9 8.69 16.51 -9.45
N PRO A 10 8.51 15.33 -10.07
CA PRO A 10 7.23 14.96 -10.65
C PRO A 10 6.18 14.81 -9.55
N LYS A 11 4.94 15.19 -9.87
CA LYS A 11 3.79 14.97 -8.99
C LYS A 11 3.08 13.69 -9.38
N ILE A 12 3.07 12.73 -8.47
CA ILE A 12 2.59 11.36 -8.71
C ILE A 12 1.47 11.01 -7.73
N ILE A 13 0.37 10.47 -8.25
CA ILE A 13 -0.61 9.76 -7.44
C ILE A 13 -0.20 8.30 -7.35
N VAL A 14 -0.14 7.78 -6.13
CA VAL A 14 -0.15 6.35 -5.88
C VAL A 14 -1.55 5.95 -5.43
N LEU A 15 -2.15 4.98 -6.10
CA LEU A 15 -3.43 4.38 -5.74
C LEU A 15 -3.22 2.88 -5.57
N GLY A 16 -3.62 2.30 -4.44
CA GLY A 16 -3.47 0.86 -4.28
C GLY A 16 -3.68 0.35 -2.86
N ASP A 17 -3.30 -0.90 -2.66
CA ASP A 17 -3.50 -1.62 -1.41
C ASP A 17 -2.41 -1.27 -0.40
N LEU A 18 -2.81 -0.69 0.73
CA LEU A 18 -1.93 -0.37 1.84
C LEU A 18 -1.80 -1.55 2.80
N MET A 19 -0.61 -1.72 3.35
CA MET A 19 -0.34 -2.71 4.38
C MET A 19 0.83 -2.30 5.28
N ILE A 20 0.97 -2.98 6.40
CA ILE A 20 2.13 -2.89 7.28
C ILE A 20 2.92 -4.19 7.20
N ASP A 21 4.21 -4.08 6.97
CA ASP A 21 5.18 -5.16 7.17
C ASP A 21 5.79 -5.00 8.56
N GLN A 22 5.49 -5.94 9.47
CA GLN A 22 6.04 -5.98 10.83
C GLN A 22 7.10 -7.07 10.93
N TYR A 23 8.19 -6.75 11.59
CA TYR A 23 9.26 -7.68 11.89
C TYR A 23 9.44 -7.79 13.40
N LEU A 24 9.37 -9.00 13.94
CA LEU A 24 9.64 -9.31 15.33
C LEU A 24 10.96 -10.06 15.39
N TRP A 25 11.95 -9.47 16.02
CA TRP A 25 13.29 -10.03 16.14
C TRP A 25 13.49 -10.61 17.53
N GLY A 26 14.03 -11.84 17.62
CA GLY A 26 14.20 -12.48 18.89
C GLY A 26 15.18 -13.66 18.89
N SER A 27 15.22 -14.36 20.01
CA SER A 27 15.95 -15.61 20.21
C SER A 27 14.98 -16.77 20.44
N CYS A 28 15.41 -17.97 20.05
CA CYS A 28 14.71 -19.20 20.35
C CYS A 28 15.62 -20.08 21.22
N GLU A 29 15.26 -20.26 22.49
CA GLU A 29 16.09 -21.01 23.45
C GLU A 29 15.42 -22.28 23.93
N ARG A 30 14.13 -22.45 23.71
CA ARG A 30 13.35 -23.58 24.19
C ARG A 30 12.18 -23.95 23.32
N ILE A 31 11.72 -25.18 23.48
CA ILE A 31 10.43 -25.66 22.97
C ILE A 31 9.36 -25.41 24.05
N SER A 32 8.14 -25.10 23.63
CA SER A 32 7.02 -24.90 24.55
C SER A 32 6.67 -26.21 25.29
N PRO A 33 6.34 -26.14 26.59
CA PRO A 33 5.78 -27.29 27.29
C PRO A 33 4.33 -27.62 26.89
N GLU A 34 3.63 -26.69 26.25
CA GLU A 34 2.20 -26.82 25.85
C GLU A 34 2.03 -27.54 24.51
N ALA A 35 3.03 -27.43 23.62
CA ALA A 35 3.02 -28.03 22.27
C ALA A 35 4.44 -28.08 21.70
N PRO A 36 4.74 -28.95 20.73
CA PRO A 36 6.08 -29.07 20.12
C PRO A 36 6.38 -27.87 19.19
N VAL A 37 6.29 -26.66 19.72
CA VAL A 37 6.54 -25.39 19.00
C VAL A 37 7.63 -24.59 19.69
N GLN A 38 8.38 -23.81 18.91
CA GLN A 38 9.43 -22.93 19.41
C GLN A 38 8.83 -21.77 20.21
N VAL A 39 9.48 -21.40 21.30
CA VAL A 39 9.19 -20.17 22.05
C VAL A 39 10.19 -19.11 21.62
N ILE A 40 9.69 -18.04 21.01
CA ILE A 40 10.51 -16.91 20.57
C ILE A 40 10.42 -15.78 21.60
N ASN A 41 11.54 -15.43 22.20
CA ASN A 41 11.67 -14.25 23.04
C ASN A 41 11.95 -13.04 22.15
N VAL A 42 10.93 -12.18 21.95
CA VAL A 42 11.04 -10.98 21.11
C VAL A 42 11.83 -9.91 21.86
N ASN A 43 12.92 -9.44 21.25
CA ASN A 43 13.81 -8.42 21.80
C ASN A 43 13.63 -7.06 21.12
N ASN A 44 13.18 -7.06 19.87
CA ASN A 44 12.98 -5.84 19.07
C ASN A 44 11.83 -6.06 18.09
N ASP A 45 11.13 -5.00 17.78
CA ASP A 45 10.12 -4.99 16.72
C ASP A 45 10.25 -3.75 15.85
N ASN A 46 9.81 -3.88 14.60
CA ASN A 46 9.83 -2.80 13.63
C ASN A 46 8.64 -2.93 12.69
N GLU A 47 8.03 -1.81 12.36
CA GLU A 47 6.93 -1.72 11.40
C GLU A 47 7.33 -0.82 10.23
N LEU A 48 7.03 -1.26 9.03
CA LEU A 48 7.34 -0.56 7.78
C LEU A 48 6.09 -0.45 6.92
N LEU A 49 6.06 0.61 6.10
CA LEU A 49 5.06 0.74 5.05
C LEU A 49 5.27 -0.39 4.01
N GLY A 50 4.23 -1.20 3.80
CA GLY A 50 4.19 -2.25 2.79
C GLY A 50 3.21 -1.93 1.65
N GLY A 51 3.23 -2.74 0.59
CA GLY A 51 2.38 -2.54 -0.58
C GLY A 51 2.52 -1.16 -1.20
N ALA A 52 1.40 -0.52 -1.52
CA ALA A 52 1.37 0.84 -2.06
C ALA A 52 2.09 1.86 -1.14
N GLY A 53 2.11 1.63 0.18
CA GLY A 53 2.85 2.47 1.13
C GLY A 53 4.36 2.43 0.92
N ASN A 54 4.93 1.26 0.62
CA ASN A 54 6.34 1.12 0.28
C ASN A 54 6.67 1.83 -1.05
N VAL A 55 5.77 1.77 -2.02
CA VAL A 55 5.91 2.50 -3.30
C VAL A 55 6.00 4.01 -3.03
N VAL A 56 5.10 4.54 -2.19
CA VAL A 56 5.12 5.95 -1.78
C VAL A 56 6.46 6.33 -1.13
N ASN A 57 6.94 5.52 -0.19
CA ASN A 57 8.22 5.75 0.50
C ASN A 57 9.40 5.78 -0.49
N ASN A 58 9.43 4.85 -1.45
CA ASN A 58 10.47 4.80 -2.46
C ASN A 58 10.44 6.03 -3.39
N LEU A 59 9.27 6.43 -3.89
CA LEU A 59 9.10 7.61 -4.72
C LEU A 59 9.51 8.90 -3.99
N LYS A 60 9.15 9.02 -2.70
CA LYS A 60 9.59 10.14 -1.86
C LYS A 60 11.11 10.21 -1.74
N LYS A 61 11.78 9.07 -1.51
CA LYS A 61 13.24 8.99 -1.44
C LYS A 61 13.93 9.31 -2.77
N LEU A 62 13.24 9.08 -3.88
CA LEU A 62 13.70 9.47 -5.23
C LEU A 62 13.42 10.94 -5.56
N GLY A 63 12.81 11.71 -4.64
CA GLY A 63 12.57 13.14 -4.81
C GLY A 63 11.23 13.51 -5.46
N ALA A 64 10.32 12.55 -5.67
CA ALA A 64 9.00 12.84 -6.20
C ALA A 64 8.07 13.48 -5.16
N GLN A 65 7.14 14.33 -5.61
CA GLN A 65 5.99 14.76 -4.84
C GLN A 65 4.90 13.69 -4.98
N VAL A 66 4.54 13.05 -3.88
CA VAL A 66 3.63 11.89 -3.92
C VAL A 66 2.45 12.11 -3.00
N ASP A 67 1.25 11.90 -3.51
CA ASP A 67 0.04 11.75 -2.73
C ASP A 67 -0.49 10.32 -2.83
N ILE A 68 -0.99 9.80 -1.71
CA ILE A 68 -1.55 8.46 -1.60
C ILE A 68 -3.08 8.51 -1.55
N PHE A 69 -3.71 7.78 -2.46
CA PHE A 69 -5.13 7.51 -2.45
C PHE A 69 -5.35 6.03 -2.14
N SER A 70 -6.16 5.73 -1.17
CA SER A 70 -6.45 4.35 -0.79
C SER A 70 -7.63 4.28 0.18
N VAL A 71 -7.94 3.07 0.62
CA VAL A 71 -8.98 2.79 1.61
C VAL A 71 -8.38 2.02 2.77
N ILE A 72 -8.62 2.52 3.99
CA ILE A 72 -8.18 1.89 5.24
C ILE A 72 -9.38 1.59 6.12
N GLY A 73 -9.21 0.73 7.12
CA GLY A 73 -10.26 0.42 8.10
C GLY A 73 -10.18 1.28 9.36
N ASP A 74 -11.16 1.06 10.26
CA ASP A 74 -11.17 1.63 11.61
C ASP A 74 -10.54 0.64 12.61
N CYS A 75 -9.22 0.46 12.53
CA CYS A 75 -8.49 -0.46 13.38
C CYS A 75 -7.14 0.12 13.82
N LYS A 76 -6.54 -0.47 14.84
CA LYS A 76 -5.23 -0.03 15.36
C LYS A 76 -4.16 0.01 14.25
N ALA A 77 -4.10 -1.00 13.40
CA ALA A 77 -3.13 -1.04 12.30
C ALA A 77 -3.27 0.16 11.34
N SER A 78 -4.48 0.70 11.15
CA SER A 78 -4.66 1.92 10.36
C SER A 78 -4.07 3.15 11.04
N SER A 79 -4.16 3.24 12.37
CA SER A 79 -3.52 4.33 13.12
C SER A 79 -2.00 4.22 13.07
N ASP A 80 -1.46 3.01 13.21
CA ASP A 80 -0.03 2.74 13.10
C ASP A 80 0.47 3.11 11.70
N LEU A 81 -0.27 2.77 10.63
CA LEU A 81 0.02 3.15 9.24
C LEU A 81 0.06 4.68 9.06
N LEU A 82 -0.89 5.41 9.64
CA LEU A 82 -0.92 6.88 9.54
C LEU A 82 0.30 7.51 10.22
N ASN A 83 0.77 6.95 11.34
CA ASN A 83 1.99 7.40 12.00
C ASN A 83 3.21 7.19 11.08
N LEU A 84 3.34 6.02 10.46
CA LEU A 84 4.42 5.74 9.50
C LEU A 84 4.41 6.71 8.30
N PHE A 85 3.25 7.09 7.78
CA PHE A 85 3.16 8.13 6.74
C PHE A 85 3.57 9.51 7.25
N SER A 86 3.19 9.84 8.50
CA SER A 86 3.58 11.11 9.12
C SER A 86 5.10 11.23 9.28
N GLU A 87 5.78 10.15 9.67
CA GLU A 87 7.24 10.09 9.81
C GLU A 87 7.99 10.41 8.51
N ILE A 88 7.44 10.02 7.36
CA ILE A 88 8.02 10.31 6.04
C ILE A 88 7.44 11.58 5.38
N GLY A 89 6.62 12.35 6.12
CA GLY A 89 6.04 13.61 5.65
C GLY A 89 5.08 13.44 4.46
N VAL A 90 4.29 12.36 4.44
CA VAL A 90 3.27 12.11 3.41
C VAL A 90 1.88 12.46 3.96
N ASN A 91 1.13 13.25 3.19
CA ASN A 91 -0.22 13.64 3.56
C ASN A 91 -1.21 12.49 3.32
N THR A 92 -2.02 12.19 4.33
CA THR A 92 -2.99 11.10 4.32
C THR A 92 -4.43 11.55 4.12
N LYS A 93 -4.65 12.82 3.73
CA LYS A 93 -5.99 13.43 3.58
C LYS A 93 -6.90 12.75 2.54
N TYR A 94 -6.30 11.99 1.62
CA TYR A 94 -7.04 11.28 0.57
C TYR A 94 -7.29 9.80 0.89
N LEU A 95 -6.96 9.35 2.11
CA LEU A 95 -7.33 8.02 2.57
C LEU A 95 -8.78 8.01 3.02
N ILE A 96 -9.56 7.09 2.47
CA ILE A 96 -10.96 6.89 2.87
C ILE A 96 -11.01 5.83 3.95
N ARG A 97 -11.79 6.06 5.01
CA ARG A 97 -12.07 5.04 6.02
C ARG A 97 -13.32 4.27 5.66
N GLU A 98 -13.22 2.95 5.67
CA GLU A 98 -14.33 2.04 5.45
C GLU A 98 -14.57 1.20 6.71
N LYS A 99 -15.81 1.21 7.18
CA LYS A 99 -16.21 0.47 8.39
C LYS A 99 -15.98 -1.03 8.19
N ASN A 100 -15.54 -1.71 9.25
CA ASN A 100 -15.28 -3.15 9.29
C ASN A 100 -14.15 -3.65 8.35
N ARG A 101 -13.47 -2.77 7.61
CA ARG A 101 -12.31 -3.15 6.81
C ARG A 101 -11.10 -3.42 7.70
N VAL A 102 -10.41 -4.53 7.44
CA VAL A 102 -9.16 -4.87 8.12
C VAL A 102 -7.99 -4.41 7.26
N LEU A 103 -7.15 -3.53 7.80
CA LEU A 103 -5.88 -3.20 7.14
C LEU A 103 -4.95 -4.41 7.17
N SER A 104 -4.35 -4.73 6.05
CA SER A 104 -3.40 -5.84 5.94
C SER A 104 -2.16 -5.59 6.77
N LYS A 105 -1.79 -6.56 7.62
CA LYS A 105 -0.56 -6.56 8.41
C LYS A 105 0.11 -7.92 8.28
N LYS A 106 1.36 -7.92 7.84
CA LYS A 106 2.19 -9.10 7.63
C LYS A 106 3.28 -9.12 8.68
N THR A 107 3.18 -10.02 9.64
CA THR A 107 4.15 -10.13 10.73
C THR A 107 5.11 -11.28 10.46
N ARG A 108 6.40 -10.97 10.41
CA ARG A 108 7.50 -11.95 10.27
C ARG A 108 8.22 -12.08 11.58
N ILE A 109 8.32 -13.31 12.09
CA ILE A 109 9.07 -13.62 13.29
C ILE A 109 10.44 -14.16 12.87
N ILE A 110 11.49 -13.50 13.32
CA ILE A 110 12.89 -13.80 12.99
C ILE A 110 13.61 -14.16 14.28
N ALA A 111 14.14 -15.37 14.33
CA ALA A 111 14.97 -15.84 15.43
C ALA A 111 16.28 -16.39 14.88
N SER A 112 17.41 -16.10 15.54
CA SER A 112 18.74 -16.56 15.13
C SER A 112 19.04 -16.29 13.64
N GLN A 113 18.66 -15.12 13.15
CA GLN A 113 18.83 -14.64 11.77
C GLN A 113 18.02 -15.41 10.72
N GLN A 114 17.04 -16.22 11.13
CA GLN A 114 16.15 -16.95 10.21
C GLN A 114 14.70 -16.57 10.45
N GLN A 115 13.94 -16.45 9.35
CA GLN A 115 12.49 -16.28 9.45
C GLN A 115 11.87 -17.61 9.86
N VAL A 116 11.34 -17.66 11.09
CA VAL A 116 10.71 -18.86 11.66
C VAL A 116 9.28 -19.03 11.16
N VAL A 117 8.52 -17.93 11.16
CA VAL A 117 7.12 -17.94 10.73
C VAL A 117 6.70 -16.57 10.23
N ARG A 118 5.71 -16.54 9.34
CA ARG A 118 4.95 -15.34 9.00
C ARG A 118 3.48 -15.60 9.27
N TYR A 119 2.81 -14.65 9.91
CA TYR A 119 1.36 -14.65 9.98
C TYR A 119 0.80 -13.35 9.42
N ASP A 120 -0.30 -13.49 8.69
CA ASP A 120 -0.94 -12.38 7.99
C ASP A 120 -2.33 -12.14 8.59
N ARG A 121 -2.62 -10.89 8.95
CA ARG A 121 -3.97 -10.41 9.27
C ARG A 121 -4.41 -9.55 8.11
N GLU A 122 -5.35 -10.01 7.31
CA GLU A 122 -5.75 -9.31 6.10
C GLU A 122 -7.22 -9.56 5.74
N SER A 123 -7.83 -8.62 5.01
CA SER A 123 -9.01 -8.85 4.19
C SER A 123 -8.62 -8.78 2.71
N ARG A 124 -9.33 -9.57 1.90
CA ARG A 124 -9.24 -9.54 0.44
C ARG A 124 -10.53 -9.06 -0.20
N ASP A 125 -11.49 -8.67 0.62
CA ASP A 125 -12.79 -8.21 0.14
C ASP A 125 -12.64 -6.90 -0.60
N ASN A 126 -13.38 -6.77 -1.68
CA ASN A 126 -13.48 -5.52 -2.41
C ASN A 126 -14.06 -4.43 -1.51
N ILE A 127 -13.63 -3.20 -1.71
CA ILE A 127 -14.26 -2.03 -1.10
C ILE A 127 -15.72 -1.93 -1.54
N GLY A 128 -16.58 -1.40 -0.68
CA GLY A 128 -17.99 -1.26 -0.97
C GLY A 128 -18.28 -0.23 -2.07
N PRO A 129 -19.44 -0.34 -2.77
CA PRO A 129 -19.78 0.53 -3.90
C PRO A 129 -19.78 2.03 -3.56
N GLU A 130 -20.17 2.40 -2.34
CA GLU A 130 -20.13 3.79 -1.87
C GLU A 130 -18.69 4.30 -1.75
N THR A 131 -17.79 3.47 -1.21
CA THR A 131 -16.37 3.76 -1.07
C THR A 131 -15.69 3.85 -2.44
N GLU A 132 -16.04 2.97 -3.40
CA GLU A 132 -15.57 3.06 -4.79
C GLU A 132 -15.92 4.41 -5.41
N ASN A 133 -17.20 4.82 -5.30
CA ASN A 133 -17.66 6.09 -5.88
C ASN A 133 -16.90 7.27 -5.27
N LYS A 134 -16.80 7.34 -3.94
CA LYS A 134 -16.04 8.39 -3.25
C LYS A 134 -14.57 8.44 -3.68
N LEU A 135 -13.95 7.27 -3.88
CA LEU A 135 -12.56 7.19 -4.32
C LEU A 135 -12.39 7.72 -5.73
N ILE A 136 -13.27 7.34 -6.65
CA ILE A 136 -13.26 7.81 -8.04
C ILE A 136 -13.53 9.32 -8.10
N GLU A 137 -14.53 9.83 -7.38
CA GLU A 137 -14.86 11.26 -7.31
C GLU A 137 -13.69 12.09 -6.77
N ASN A 138 -13.04 11.61 -5.69
CA ASN A 138 -11.88 12.28 -5.14
C ASN A 138 -10.72 12.33 -6.15
N LEU A 139 -10.45 11.23 -6.84
CA LEU A 139 -9.41 11.18 -7.86
C LEU A 139 -9.75 12.12 -9.04
N ALA A 140 -10.97 12.09 -9.53
CA ALA A 140 -11.42 12.96 -10.62
C ALA A 140 -11.28 14.46 -10.29
N LYS A 141 -11.49 14.84 -9.03
CA LYS A 141 -11.37 16.23 -8.58
C LYS A 141 -9.93 16.75 -8.58
N TYR A 142 -8.95 15.88 -8.35
CA TYR A 142 -7.57 16.30 -8.15
C TYR A 142 -6.62 15.88 -9.28
N ILE A 143 -7.07 15.07 -10.23
CA ILE A 143 -6.25 14.44 -11.27
C ILE A 143 -5.39 15.44 -12.05
N ASP A 144 -5.93 16.62 -12.39
CA ASP A 144 -5.27 17.63 -13.23
C ASP A 144 -4.03 18.27 -12.57
N HIS A 145 -3.79 17.95 -11.29
CA HIS A 145 -2.62 18.44 -10.56
C HIS A 145 -1.41 17.49 -10.63
N TYR A 146 -1.55 16.34 -11.32
CA TYR A 146 -0.54 15.28 -11.33
C TYR A 146 -0.10 14.93 -12.75
N GLU A 147 1.12 14.43 -12.85
CA GLU A 147 1.76 14.07 -14.12
C GLU A 147 1.66 12.58 -14.41
N MET A 148 1.41 11.76 -13.37
CA MET A 148 1.39 10.30 -13.49
C MET A 148 0.54 9.66 -12.39
N PHE A 149 -0.06 8.53 -12.74
CA PHE A 149 -0.62 7.57 -11.78
C PHE A 149 0.26 6.33 -11.66
N LEU A 150 0.38 5.82 -10.46
CA LEU A 150 0.91 4.50 -10.18
C LEU A 150 -0.14 3.68 -9.43
N LEU A 151 -0.64 2.64 -10.08
CA LEU A 151 -1.57 1.67 -9.49
C LEU A 151 -0.78 0.50 -8.92
N SER A 152 -0.87 0.28 -7.61
CA SER A 152 -0.15 -0.78 -6.89
C SER A 152 -1.14 -1.78 -6.34
N ASP A 153 -1.34 -2.88 -7.07
CA ASP A 153 -2.34 -3.91 -6.78
C ASP A 153 -1.69 -5.09 -6.05
N TYR A 154 -2.20 -5.38 -4.86
CA TYR A 154 -1.82 -6.56 -4.06
C TYR A 154 -3.00 -7.51 -3.84
N GLY A 155 -4.13 -7.29 -4.53
CA GLY A 155 -5.34 -8.12 -4.41
C GLY A 155 -5.98 -8.01 -3.04
N LYS A 156 -6.00 -6.81 -2.46
CA LYS A 156 -6.65 -6.53 -1.18
C LYS A 156 -7.92 -5.69 -1.33
N GLY A 157 -8.42 -5.57 -2.56
CA GLY A 157 -9.75 -5.08 -2.87
C GLY A 157 -9.91 -3.57 -3.02
N VAL A 158 -8.84 -2.77 -2.98
CA VAL A 158 -8.93 -1.33 -3.29
C VAL A 158 -9.04 -1.13 -4.80
N LEU A 159 -8.23 -1.85 -5.59
CA LEU A 159 -8.26 -1.79 -7.04
C LEU A 159 -9.29 -2.78 -7.61
N THR A 160 -10.56 -2.50 -7.37
CA THR A 160 -11.67 -3.24 -8.01
C THR A 160 -11.69 -3.00 -9.51
N ASN A 161 -12.38 -3.86 -10.27
CA ASN A 161 -12.51 -3.68 -11.72
C ASN A 161 -13.07 -2.30 -12.07
N LYS A 162 -14.07 -1.83 -11.31
CA LYS A 162 -14.70 -0.52 -11.51
C LYS A 162 -13.72 0.62 -11.24
N VAL A 163 -13.05 0.62 -10.08
CA VAL A 163 -12.07 1.65 -9.71
C VAL A 163 -10.94 1.70 -10.73
N THR A 164 -10.34 0.54 -11.03
CA THR A 164 -9.20 0.45 -11.95
C THR A 164 -9.56 0.98 -13.33
N LYS A 165 -10.67 0.50 -13.92
CA LYS A 165 -11.11 0.94 -15.24
C LYS A 165 -11.43 2.44 -15.25
N SER A 166 -12.22 2.93 -14.28
CA SER A 166 -12.60 4.34 -14.23
C SER A 166 -11.40 5.28 -14.15
N ILE A 167 -10.36 4.89 -13.39
CA ILE A 167 -9.16 5.73 -13.25
C ILE A 167 -8.30 5.69 -14.50
N ILE A 168 -8.14 4.53 -15.14
CA ILE A 168 -7.39 4.42 -16.40
C ILE A 168 -8.07 5.24 -17.50
N ASP A 169 -9.39 5.10 -17.66
CA ASP A 169 -10.16 5.88 -18.64
C ASP A 169 -10.03 7.39 -18.35
N LEU A 170 -10.23 7.80 -17.10
CA LEU A 170 -10.13 9.18 -16.67
C LEU A 170 -8.73 9.78 -16.90
N ALA A 171 -7.66 9.04 -16.66
CA ALA A 171 -6.29 9.49 -16.88
C ALA A 171 -5.97 9.58 -18.37
N ASN A 172 -6.39 8.59 -19.17
CA ASN A 172 -6.20 8.59 -20.63
C ASN A 172 -6.90 9.76 -21.29
N ASP A 173 -8.14 10.09 -20.89
CA ASP A 173 -8.90 11.25 -21.40
C ASP A 173 -8.16 12.58 -21.15
N ARG A 174 -7.25 12.63 -20.18
CA ARG A 174 -6.42 13.80 -19.83
C ARG A 174 -4.97 13.70 -20.29
N GLY A 175 -4.61 12.64 -21.00
CA GLY A 175 -3.23 12.39 -21.44
C GLY A 175 -2.24 12.10 -20.31
N ILE A 176 -2.74 11.69 -19.13
CA ILE A 176 -1.91 11.35 -17.96
C ILE A 176 -1.53 9.87 -18.02
N LYS A 177 -0.24 9.58 -17.88
CA LYS A 177 0.25 8.19 -17.91
C LYS A 177 -0.14 7.41 -16.67
N VAL A 178 -0.58 6.18 -16.87
CA VAL A 178 -0.88 5.22 -15.79
C VAL A 178 0.10 4.08 -15.85
N LEU A 179 0.90 3.90 -14.81
CA LEU A 179 1.74 2.70 -14.59
C LEU A 179 1.03 1.78 -13.62
N VAL A 180 1.14 0.48 -13.85
CA VAL A 180 0.52 -0.54 -12.98
C VAL A 180 1.56 -1.56 -12.55
N ASP A 181 1.60 -1.84 -11.24
CA ASP A 181 2.17 -3.05 -10.66
C ASP A 181 1.00 -4.03 -10.42
N PRO A 182 0.79 -4.97 -11.36
CA PRO A 182 -0.44 -5.77 -11.41
C PRO A 182 -0.40 -6.98 -10.49
N LYS A 183 -1.59 -7.48 -10.12
CA LYS A 183 -1.76 -8.72 -9.36
C LYS A 183 -2.68 -9.69 -10.09
N GLY A 184 -2.35 -11.00 -9.98
CA GLY A 184 -3.14 -12.08 -10.57
C GLY A 184 -2.66 -12.47 -11.98
N ASP A 185 -3.41 -13.35 -12.63
CA ASP A 185 -3.06 -13.92 -13.95
C ASP A 185 -3.83 -13.24 -15.08
N ASP A 186 -4.91 -12.52 -14.77
CA ASP A 186 -5.72 -11.76 -15.73
C ASP A 186 -5.46 -10.27 -15.59
N TYR A 187 -4.83 -9.70 -16.61
CA TYR A 187 -4.51 -8.28 -16.69
C TYR A 187 -5.53 -7.46 -17.47
N SER A 188 -6.65 -8.05 -17.87
CA SER A 188 -7.69 -7.37 -18.67
C SER A 188 -8.24 -6.12 -17.99
N LYS A 189 -8.31 -6.11 -16.65
CA LYS A 189 -8.76 -4.93 -15.88
C LYS A 189 -7.84 -3.71 -15.98
N TYR A 190 -6.57 -3.91 -16.41
CA TYR A 190 -5.59 -2.83 -16.56
C TYR A 190 -5.44 -2.33 -18.00
N LYS A 191 -6.34 -2.77 -18.90
CA LYS A 191 -6.30 -2.35 -20.31
C LYS A 191 -6.29 -0.83 -20.43
N GLY A 192 -5.32 -0.31 -21.17
CA GLY A 192 -5.11 1.13 -21.37
C GLY A 192 -4.05 1.75 -20.48
N ALA A 193 -3.46 0.97 -19.57
CA ALA A 193 -2.31 1.38 -18.76
C ALA A 193 -1.01 0.73 -19.27
N PHE A 194 0.12 1.21 -18.75
CA PHE A 194 1.44 0.59 -18.90
C PHE A 194 1.68 -0.39 -17.75
N LEU A 195 2.19 -1.58 -18.07
CA LEU A 195 2.55 -2.64 -17.13
C LEU A 195 4.05 -2.64 -16.86
#